data_6fe86dabc94889699de9f5e00e07f3a5
#
_entry.id   6fe86dabc94889699de9f5e00e07f3a5
#
_cell.length_a   1.000
_cell.length_b   1.000
_cell.length_c   1.000
_cell.angle_alpha   90.00
_cell.angle_beta   90.00
_cell.angle_gamma   90.00
#
_symmetry.space_group_name_H-M   'P 1'
#
loop_
_entity.id
_entity.type
_entity.pdbx_description
1 polymer ?
#
loop_
_entity_poly.entity_id
_entity_poly.type
_entity_poly.pdbx_seq_one_letter_code
_entity_poly.pdbx_strand_id
1 'polypeptide(L)'
;MTEPWIAFPPEVHSAMLNYGAGVGPMLISATQNGELSAQYAEAASEVEELLGVVASEGWQGQAAEAFVAAYMPFLAWLIQASADCVEMAAQQHVVIEAYTAAVELMPTQVELAEPPRHVRRLQFLERMGSC
;
A
#
# COMPACT_ATOMS: atom_id res chain seq x y z
N MET A 1 9.83 18.78 -7.17
CA MET A 1 10.17 18.37 -8.52
C MET A 1 10.77 16.98 -8.50
N THR A 2 10.16 16.03 -9.18
CA THR A 2 10.68 14.67 -9.25
C THR A 2 11.77 14.60 -10.30
N GLU A 3 12.96 14.17 -9.92
CA GLU A 3 14.03 13.94 -10.87
C GLU A 3 13.64 12.79 -11.80
N PRO A 4 13.93 12.89 -13.10
CA PRO A 4 13.57 11.83 -14.03
C PRO A 4 14.35 10.54 -13.71
N TRP A 5 13.64 9.51 -13.34
CA TRP A 5 14.20 8.20 -13.00
C TRP A 5 15.13 7.64 -14.09
N ILE A 6 14.74 7.81 -15.35
CA ILE A 6 15.47 7.35 -16.53
C ILE A 6 16.86 8.00 -16.66
N ALA A 7 17.03 9.23 -16.13
CA ALA A 7 18.29 9.95 -16.22
C ALA A 7 19.40 9.39 -15.32
N PHE A 8 19.05 8.53 -14.35
CA PHE A 8 20.03 7.95 -13.45
C PHE A 8 20.62 6.65 -14.00
N PRO A 9 21.92 6.37 -13.71
CA PRO A 9 22.51 5.09 -14.07
C PRO A 9 21.88 3.92 -13.31
N PRO A 10 21.96 2.68 -13.85
CA PRO A 10 21.36 1.50 -13.19
C PRO A 10 21.83 1.27 -11.76
N GLU A 11 23.08 1.60 -11.44
CA GLU A 11 23.64 1.46 -10.10
C GLU A 11 22.92 2.33 -9.09
N VAL A 12 22.49 3.53 -9.49
CA VAL A 12 21.69 4.44 -8.66
C VAL A 12 20.31 3.84 -8.41
N HIS A 13 19.67 3.31 -9.45
CA HIS A 13 18.35 2.67 -9.33
C HIS A 13 18.40 1.48 -8.37
N SER A 14 19.41 0.61 -8.53
CA SER A 14 19.60 -0.54 -7.66
C SER A 14 19.83 -0.12 -6.21
N ALA A 15 20.68 0.89 -5.99
CA ALA A 15 20.97 1.42 -4.67
C ALA A 15 19.71 2.02 -4.02
N MET A 16 18.92 2.79 -4.75
CA MET A 16 17.69 3.39 -4.24
C MET A 16 16.68 2.33 -3.83
N LEU A 17 16.53 1.26 -4.60
CA LEU A 17 15.63 0.15 -4.28
C LEU A 17 16.10 -0.70 -3.10
N ASN A 18 17.39 -0.98 -3.01
CA ASN A 18 17.95 -1.87 -1.98
C ASN A 18 18.27 -1.17 -0.66
N TYR A 19 18.63 0.11 -0.69
CA TYR A 19 19.08 0.86 0.49
C TYR A 19 18.16 2.00 0.90
N GLY A 20 17.04 2.20 0.18
CA GLY A 20 16.02 3.18 0.55
C GLY A 20 15.17 2.71 1.73
N ALA A 21 14.09 3.46 2.02
CA ALA A 21 13.19 3.16 3.13
C ALA A 21 12.55 1.77 3.04
N GLY A 22 12.47 1.19 1.85
CA GLY A 22 11.91 -0.13 1.64
C GLY A 22 10.40 -0.18 1.83
N VAL A 23 9.88 -1.39 2.07
CA VAL A 23 8.44 -1.63 2.25
C VAL A 23 7.98 -1.51 3.70
N GLY A 24 8.91 -1.40 4.67
CA GLY A 24 8.58 -1.40 6.10
C GLY A 24 7.53 -0.37 6.49
N PRO A 25 7.71 0.93 6.19
CA PRO A 25 6.70 1.95 6.52
C PRO A 25 5.36 1.71 5.83
N MET A 26 5.36 1.21 4.61
CA MET A 26 4.14 0.90 3.87
C MET A 26 3.38 -0.28 4.48
N LEU A 27 4.11 -1.32 4.93
CA LEU A 27 3.53 -2.46 5.64
C LEU A 27 2.86 -2.02 6.94
N ILE A 28 3.51 -1.14 7.70
CA ILE A 28 2.95 -0.58 8.93
C ILE A 28 1.67 0.19 8.61
N SER A 29 1.70 1.04 7.60
CA SER A 29 0.54 1.82 7.18
C SER A 29 -0.62 0.92 6.72
N ALA A 30 -0.34 -0.14 5.95
CA ALA A 30 -1.36 -1.10 5.52
C ALA A 30 -2.00 -1.82 6.71
N THR A 31 -1.20 -2.23 7.70
CA THR A 31 -1.69 -2.85 8.93
C THR A 31 -2.57 -1.89 9.72
N GLN A 32 -2.14 -0.63 9.86
CA GLN A 32 -2.92 0.40 10.55
C GLN A 32 -4.25 0.68 9.85
N ASN A 33 -4.27 0.70 8.52
CA ASN A 33 -5.52 0.86 7.77
C ASN A 33 -6.46 -0.33 7.97
N GLY A 34 -5.93 -1.55 8.07
CA GLY A 34 -6.72 -2.73 8.40
C GLY A 34 -7.34 -2.65 9.80
N GLU A 35 -6.57 -2.22 10.78
CA GLU A 35 -7.04 -2.02 12.16
C GLU A 35 -8.10 -0.91 12.23
N LEU A 36 -7.87 0.20 11.55
CA LEU A 36 -8.80 1.32 11.49
C LEU A 36 -10.12 0.91 10.83
N SER A 37 -10.06 0.11 9.76
CA SER A 37 -11.24 -0.45 9.11
C SER A 37 -12.07 -1.27 10.11
N ALA A 38 -11.42 -2.12 10.90
CA ALA A 38 -12.08 -2.92 11.92
C ALA A 38 -12.74 -2.06 13.00
N GLN A 39 -12.08 -0.97 13.43
CA GLN A 39 -12.62 -0.03 14.40
C GLN A 39 -13.86 0.69 13.87
N TYR A 40 -13.85 1.12 12.62
CA TYR A 40 -15.02 1.74 11.99
C TYR A 40 -16.17 0.74 11.85
N ALA A 41 -15.89 -0.50 11.49
CA ALA A 41 -16.89 -1.55 11.39
C ALA A 41 -17.51 -1.86 12.75
N GLU A 42 -16.71 -1.91 13.80
CA GLU A 42 -17.19 -2.11 15.17
C GLU A 42 -18.09 -0.95 15.63
N ALA A 43 -17.66 0.28 15.37
CA ALA A 43 -18.47 1.46 15.67
C ALA A 43 -19.80 1.45 14.90
N ALA A 44 -19.79 1.03 13.63
CA ALA A 44 -21.01 0.88 12.83
C ALA A 44 -21.96 -0.14 13.45
N SER A 45 -21.45 -1.28 13.92
CA SER A 45 -22.24 -2.30 14.60
C SER A 45 -22.87 -1.78 15.87
N GLU A 46 -22.15 -1.00 16.66
CA GLU A 46 -22.66 -0.38 17.88
C GLU A 46 -23.80 0.60 17.59
N VAL A 47 -23.65 1.40 16.54
CA VAL A 47 -24.69 2.32 16.09
C VAL A 47 -25.93 1.56 15.62
N GLU A 48 -25.75 0.49 14.84
CA GLU A 48 -26.85 -0.37 14.41
C GLU A 48 -27.63 -0.96 15.60
N GLU A 49 -26.93 -1.43 16.62
CA GLU A 49 -27.55 -1.95 17.83
C GLU A 49 -28.35 -0.87 18.55
N LEU A 50 -27.80 0.33 18.71
CA LEU A 50 -28.50 1.46 19.32
C LEU A 50 -29.76 1.83 18.55
N LEU A 51 -29.69 1.88 17.24
CA LEU A 51 -30.85 2.17 16.40
C LEU A 51 -31.92 1.08 16.52
N GLY A 52 -31.49 -0.19 16.63
CA GLY A 52 -32.38 -1.32 16.86
C GLY A 52 -33.12 -1.22 18.21
N VAL A 53 -32.41 -0.82 19.25
CA VAL A 53 -33.01 -0.61 20.60
C VAL A 53 -34.03 0.52 20.53
N VAL A 54 -33.72 1.64 19.93
CA VAL A 54 -34.63 2.77 19.76
C VAL A 54 -35.90 2.34 19.02
N ALA A 55 -35.76 1.54 17.98
CA ALA A 55 -36.90 1.07 17.18
C ALA A 55 -37.77 0.06 17.92
N SER A 56 -37.19 -0.76 18.83
CA SER A 56 -37.90 -1.89 19.47
C SER A 56 -38.38 -1.63 20.89
N GLU A 57 -37.73 -0.76 21.67
CA GLU A 57 -37.88 -0.75 23.12
C GLU A 57 -38.44 0.54 23.76
N GLY A 58 -39.22 1.30 23.15
CA GLY A 58 -39.89 2.32 23.93
C GLY A 58 -39.88 3.71 23.36
N TRP A 59 -39.17 3.93 22.33
CA TRP A 59 -39.30 5.16 21.55
C TRP A 59 -40.40 4.92 20.53
N GLN A 60 -41.42 5.73 20.55
CA GLN A 60 -42.57 5.55 19.67
C GLN A 60 -42.80 6.76 18.78
N GLY A 61 -43.34 6.52 17.60
CA GLY A 61 -43.78 7.54 16.68
C GLY A 61 -42.67 8.38 16.12
N GLN A 62 -42.93 9.66 16.00
CA GLN A 62 -42.06 10.62 15.36
C GLN A 62 -40.70 10.77 16.03
N ALA A 63 -40.60 10.61 17.33
CA ALA A 63 -39.34 10.72 18.08
C ALA A 63 -38.35 9.62 17.67
N ALA A 64 -38.82 8.37 17.58
CA ALA A 64 -38.01 7.25 17.13
C ALA A 64 -37.58 7.41 15.68
N GLU A 65 -38.49 7.79 14.79
CA GLU A 65 -38.19 8.02 13.38
C GLU A 65 -37.19 9.15 13.19
N ALA A 66 -37.35 10.25 13.94
CA ALA A 66 -36.43 11.39 13.89
C ALA A 66 -35.02 11.00 14.36
N PHE A 67 -34.92 10.20 15.42
CA PHE A 67 -33.66 9.73 15.96
C PHE A 67 -32.93 8.84 14.91
N VAL A 68 -33.62 7.85 14.38
CA VAL A 68 -33.08 6.96 13.36
C VAL A 68 -32.63 7.76 12.11
N ALA A 69 -33.50 8.66 11.64
CA ALA A 69 -33.18 9.49 10.48
C ALA A 69 -31.95 10.37 10.71
N ALA A 70 -31.77 10.89 11.94
CA ALA A 70 -30.61 11.71 12.28
C ALA A 70 -29.28 10.92 12.27
N TYR A 71 -29.32 9.65 12.70
CA TYR A 71 -28.11 8.83 12.81
C TYR A 71 -27.80 7.97 11.58
N MET A 72 -28.74 7.77 10.66
CA MET A 72 -28.50 6.99 9.45
C MET A 72 -27.36 7.51 8.59
N PRO A 73 -27.21 8.83 8.37
CA PRO A 73 -26.06 9.34 7.63
C PRO A 73 -24.73 9.04 8.32
N PHE A 74 -24.69 9.10 9.65
CA PHE A 74 -23.48 8.76 10.42
C PHE A 74 -23.13 7.28 10.28
N LEU A 75 -24.12 6.40 10.37
CA LEU A 75 -23.93 4.97 10.14
C LEU A 75 -23.39 4.70 8.74
N ALA A 76 -23.98 5.32 7.72
CA ALA A 76 -23.51 5.19 6.34
C ALA A 76 -22.06 5.66 6.19
N TRP A 77 -21.71 6.76 6.87
CA TRP A 77 -20.34 7.27 6.88
C TRP A 77 -19.36 6.28 7.52
N LEU A 78 -19.72 5.67 8.64
CA LEU A 78 -18.88 4.66 9.31
C LEU A 78 -18.63 3.45 8.41
N ILE A 79 -19.67 2.96 7.74
CA ILE A 79 -19.57 1.83 6.81
C ILE A 79 -18.65 2.19 5.65
N GLN A 80 -18.83 3.36 5.08
CA GLN A 80 -17.99 3.84 3.97
C GLN A 80 -16.53 4.03 4.40
N ALA A 81 -16.31 4.60 5.58
CA ALA A 81 -14.96 4.80 6.12
C ALA A 81 -14.24 3.45 6.32
N SER A 82 -14.95 2.44 6.82
CA SER A 82 -14.40 1.08 6.93
C SER A 82 -14.00 0.53 5.57
N ALA A 83 -14.86 0.65 4.57
CA ALA A 83 -14.59 0.17 3.21
C ALA A 83 -13.41 0.91 2.57
N ASP A 84 -13.31 2.22 2.76
CA ASP A 84 -12.21 3.03 2.24
C ASP A 84 -10.87 2.63 2.85
N CYS A 85 -10.85 2.30 4.14
CA CYS A 85 -9.63 1.83 4.81
C CYS A 85 -9.18 0.45 4.28
N VAL A 86 -10.12 -0.46 4.02
CA VAL A 86 -9.82 -1.77 3.40
C VAL A 86 -9.24 -1.56 2.00
N GLU A 87 -9.85 -0.69 1.21
CA GLU A 87 -9.37 -0.39 -0.14
C GLU A 87 -7.97 0.23 -0.11
N MET A 88 -7.72 1.16 0.79
CA MET A 88 -6.40 1.76 0.96
C MET A 88 -5.36 0.70 1.32
N ALA A 89 -5.66 -0.19 2.25
CA ALA A 89 -4.76 -1.27 2.63
C ALA A 89 -4.47 -2.19 1.44
N ALA A 90 -5.49 -2.53 0.64
CA ALA A 90 -5.33 -3.34 -0.55
C ALA A 90 -4.41 -2.68 -1.59
N GLN A 91 -4.59 -1.39 -1.83
CA GLN A 91 -3.73 -0.63 -2.74
C GLN A 91 -2.29 -0.57 -2.24
N GLN A 92 -2.09 -0.41 -0.94
CA GLN A 92 -0.76 -0.44 -0.32
C GLN A 92 -0.08 -1.80 -0.50
N HIS A 93 -0.81 -2.89 -0.37
CA HIS A 93 -0.28 -4.24 -0.63
C HIS A 93 0.13 -4.42 -2.09
N VAL A 94 -0.63 -3.88 -3.04
CA VAL A 94 -0.26 -3.90 -4.47
C VAL A 94 1.06 -3.17 -4.69
N VAL A 95 1.25 -2.00 -4.08
CA VAL A 95 2.49 -1.23 -4.17
C VAL A 95 3.65 -2.01 -3.54
N ILE A 96 3.44 -2.64 -2.40
CA ILE A 96 4.45 -3.47 -1.72
C ILE A 96 4.89 -4.62 -2.62
N GLU A 97 3.93 -5.32 -3.24
CA GLU A 97 4.23 -6.41 -4.16
C GLU A 97 5.02 -5.93 -5.38
N ALA A 98 4.62 -4.79 -5.95
CA ALA A 98 5.31 -4.18 -7.08
C ALA A 98 6.75 -3.79 -6.72
N TYR A 99 6.95 -3.20 -5.55
CA TYR A 99 8.28 -2.84 -5.05
C TYR A 99 9.15 -4.08 -4.85
N THR A 100 8.61 -5.11 -4.21
CA THR A 100 9.31 -6.37 -3.96
C THR A 100 9.73 -7.02 -5.28
N ALA A 101 8.83 -7.07 -6.26
CA ALA A 101 9.13 -7.59 -7.59
C ALA A 101 10.22 -6.77 -8.28
N ALA A 102 10.17 -5.44 -8.16
CA ALA A 102 11.19 -4.56 -8.75
C ALA A 102 12.56 -4.80 -8.15
N VAL A 103 12.64 -4.99 -6.82
CA VAL A 103 13.91 -5.30 -6.14
C VAL A 103 14.46 -6.65 -6.61
N GLU A 104 13.61 -7.66 -6.73
CA GLU A 104 14.01 -8.99 -7.20
C GLU A 104 14.52 -8.99 -8.63
N LEU A 105 13.93 -8.16 -9.50
CA LEU A 105 14.31 -8.07 -10.90
C LEU A 105 15.47 -7.10 -11.15
N MET A 106 15.76 -6.21 -10.19
CA MET A 106 16.85 -5.25 -10.33
C MET A 106 18.19 -5.93 -10.15
N PRO A 107 19.16 -5.72 -11.06
CA PRO A 107 20.52 -6.22 -10.89
C PRO A 107 21.14 -5.71 -9.59
N THR A 108 21.87 -6.57 -8.89
CA THR A 108 22.60 -6.18 -7.70
C THR A 108 23.78 -5.26 -8.03
N GLN A 109 24.33 -4.57 -7.05
CA GLN A 109 25.52 -3.74 -7.25
C GLN A 109 26.70 -4.55 -7.77
N VAL A 110 26.84 -5.79 -7.31
CA VAL A 110 27.89 -6.72 -7.76
C VAL A 110 27.68 -7.08 -9.24
N GLU A 111 26.45 -7.40 -9.63
CA GLU A 111 26.12 -7.72 -11.02
C GLU A 111 26.35 -6.53 -11.95
N LEU A 112 26.01 -5.31 -11.51
CA LEU A 112 26.22 -4.09 -12.29
C LEU A 112 27.70 -3.71 -12.41
N ALA A 113 28.53 -4.10 -11.45
CA ALA A 113 29.97 -3.88 -11.48
C ALA A 113 30.68 -4.77 -12.50
N GLU A 114 30.07 -5.89 -12.91
CA GLU A 114 30.62 -6.76 -13.92
C GLU A 114 30.33 -6.20 -15.33
N PRO A 115 31.33 -6.22 -16.26
CA PRO A 115 31.08 -5.76 -17.62
C PRO A 115 30.10 -6.70 -18.35
N PRO A 116 29.27 -6.16 -19.28
CA PRO A 116 28.38 -6.98 -20.09
C PRO A 116 29.13 -8.09 -20.83
N ARG A 117 28.46 -9.20 -21.12
CA ARG A 117 29.09 -10.37 -21.76
C ARG A 117 29.85 -10.02 -23.07
N HIS A 118 29.28 -9.14 -23.89
CA HIS A 118 29.95 -8.75 -25.17
C HIS A 118 31.23 -7.98 -24.91
N VAL A 119 31.29 -7.14 -23.87
CA VAL A 119 32.52 -6.42 -23.49
C VAL A 119 33.57 -7.38 -22.99
N ARG A 120 33.20 -8.34 -22.16
CA ARG A 120 34.11 -9.39 -21.69
C ARG A 120 34.67 -10.21 -22.84
N ARG A 121 33.84 -10.52 -23.83
CA ARG A 121 34.26 -11.23 -25.01
C ARG A 121 35.28 -10.44 -25.84
N LEU A 122 35.03 -9.14 -26.03
CA LEU A 122 35.94 -8.25 -26.74
C LEU A 122 37.29 -8.13 -26.02
N GLN A 123 37.26 -7.97 -24.70
CA GLN A 123 38.46 -7.94 -23.86
C GLN A 123 39.30 -9.22 -24.00
N PHE A 124 38.59 -10.37 -24.00
CA PHE A 124 39.24 -11.68 -24.19
C PHE A 124 39.93 -11.77 -25.56
N LEU A 125 39.24 -11.35 -26.62
CA LEU A 125 39.76 -11.36 -27.97
C LEU A 125 40.99 -10.42 -28.12
N GLU A 126 40.95 -9.25 -27.50
CA GLU A 126 42.05 -8.32 -27.46
C GLU A 126 43.30 -8.94 -26.81
N ARG A 127 43.09 -9.63 -25.66
CA ARG A 127 44.19 -10.34 -25.00
C ARG A 127 44.80 -11.43 -25.86
N MET A 128 43.96 -12.14 -26.60
CA MET A 128 44.45 -13.17 -27.54
C MET A 128 45.18 -12.59 -28.73
N GLY A 129 44.75 -11.41 -29.18
CA GLY A 129 45.37 -10.73 -30.33
C GLY A 129 46.69 -10.02 -30.04
N SER A 130 47.03 -9.83 -28.77
CA SER A 130 48.24 -9.11 -28.35
C SER A 130 49.46 -10.00 -28.06
N CYS A 131 49.43 -11.23 -28.47
CA CYS A 131 50.58 -12.16 -28.39
C CYS A 131 51.54 -11.96 -29.52
#